data_2a9c105794786cdf5b18d6658eeb94c6
#
_entry.id   2a9c105794786cdf5b18d6658eeb94c6
#
_cell.length_a   1.000
_cell.length_b   1.000
_cell.length_c   1.000
_cell.angle_alpha   90.00
_cell.angle_beta   90.00
_cell.angle_gamma   90.00
#
_symmetry.space_group_name_H-M   'P 1'
#
loop_
_entity.id
_entity.type
_entity.pdbx_description
1 polymer ?
#
loop_
_entity_poly.entity_id
_entity_poly.type
_entity_poly.pdbx_seq_one_letter_code
_entity_poly.pdbx_strand_id
1 'polypeptide(L)'
;MFVELCQAFDEAQTKLIAHNVAFDSCFLPASCNWVFCTYAAYKHLASEGYAGQKWDLKSAQVEMLGWSDKGDVELVEWLEANKLTKGEMWRAPKDILGKYCALDAESTWQLYNHVLLPAVKRFRAYEDYHTRFL
;
A
#
# COMPACT_ATOMS: atom_id res chain seq x y z
N MET A 1 4.43 -6.53 -22.96
CA MET A 1 4.23 -7.07 -21.58
C MET A 1 3.49 -6.10 -20.67
N PHE A 2 3.95 -4.87 -20.43
CA PHE A 2 3.26 -3.93 -19.54
C PHE A 2 1.90 -3.48 -20.08
N VAL A 3 1.83 -3.12 -21.37
CA VAL A 3 0.58 -2.73 -22.06
C VAL A 3 -0.43 -3.88 -22.07
N GLU A 4 0.03 -5.10 -22.34
CA GLU A 4 -0.79 -6.31 -22.33
C GLU A 4 -1.36 -6.60 -20.94
N LEU A 5 -0.57 -6.38 -19.88
CA LEU A 5 -1.02 -6.51 -18.50
C LEU A 5 -2.13 -5.49 -18.17
N CYS A 6 -1.95 -4.25 -18.57
CA CYS A 6 -2.96 -3.20 -18.38
C CYS A 6 -4.26 -3.50 -19.14
N GLN A 7 -4.16 -4.01 -20.37
CA GLN A 7 -5.32 -4.47 -21.14
C GLN A 7 -6.04 -5.63 -20.46
N ALA A 8 -5.29 -6.60 -19.92
CA ALA A 8 -5.87 -7.71 -19.17
C ALA A 8 -6.61 -7.24 -17.91
N PHE A 9 -6.11 -6.21 -17.22
CA PHE A 9 -6.82 -5.61 -16.08
C PHE A 9 -8.13 -4.95 -16.49
N ASP A 10 -8.14 -4.23 -17.60
CA ASP A 10 -9.35 -3.60 -18.14
C ASP A 10 -10.39 -4.64 -18.56
N GLU A 11 -9.98 -5.64 -19.33
CA GLU A 11 -10.87 -6.72 -19.80
C GLU A 11 -11.48 -7.51 -18.66
N ALA A 12 -10.70 -7.80 -17.61
CA ALA A 12 -11.15 -8.51 -16.42
C ALA A 12 -11.91 -7.62 -15.42
N GLN A 13 -12.04 -6.33 -15.66
CA GLN A 13 -12.60 -5.35 -14.71
C GLN A 13 -11.92 -5.43 -13.34
N THR A 14 -10.61 -5.62 -13.33
CA THR A 14 -9.80 -5.81 -12.11
C THR A 14 -9.84 -4.55 -11.26
N LYS A 15 -10.19 -4.71 -10.00
CA LYS A 15 -10.14 -3.64 -9.01
C LYS A 15 -8.74 -3.54 -8.43
N LEU A 16 -8.15 -2.34 -8.48
CA LEU A 16 -6.79 -2.10 -8.00
C LEU A 16 -6.81 -1.38 -6.66
N ILE A 17 -5.89 -1.76 -5.81
CA ILE A 17 -5.57 -1.07 -4.56
C ILE A 17 -4.09 -0.75 -4.53
N ALA A 18 -3.71 0.34 -3.88
CA ALA A 18 -2.31 0.69 -3.67
C ALA A 18 -2.12 1.44 -2.36
N HIS A 19 -0.88 1.45 -1.88
CA HIS A 19 -0.46 2.34 -0.81
C HIS A 19 0.07 3.63 -1.44
N ASN A 20 -0.76 4.67 -1.49
CA ASN A 20 -0.58 5.93 -2.20
C ASN A 20 -0.94 5.87 -3.71
N VAL A 21 -2.21 5.61 -3.99
CA VAL A 21 -2.77 5.57 -5.36
C VAL A 21 -2.39 6.80 -6.20
N ALA A 22 -2.29 7.99 -5.58
CA ALA A 22 -1.92 9.21 -6.29
C ALA A 22 -0.54 9.11 -6.97
N PHE A 23 0.39 8.32 -6.40
CA PHE A 23 1.69 8.06 -7.02
C PHE A 23 1.59 6.99 -8.10
N ASP A 24 1.02 5.83 -7.77
CA ASP A 24 0.97 4.68 -8.69
C ASP A 24 0.14 4.97 -9.94
N SER A 25 -0.93 5.75 -9.81
CA SER A 25 -1.79 6.14 -10.93
C SER A 25 -1.08 6.98 -12.00
N CYS A 26 0.04 7.63 -11.66
CA CYS A 26 0.84 8.37 -12.64
C CYS A 26 1.55 7.45 -13.65
N PHE A 27 1.73 6.19 -13.33
CA PHE A 27 2.46 5.20 -14.14
C PHE A 27 1.55 4.21 -14.86
N LEU A 28 0.26 4.23 -14.57
CA LEU A 28 -0.72 3.29 -15.13
C LEU A 28 -1.76 4.04 -15.98
N PRO A 29 -2.39 3.38 -16.96
CA PRO A 29 -3.44 3.99 -17.77
C PRO A 29 -4.59 4.54 -16.91
N ALA A 30 -5.21 5.63 -17.40
CA ALA A 30 -6.36 6.25 -16.75
C ALA A 30 -7.59 5.32 -16.64
N SER A 31 -7.64 4.28 -17.47
CA SER A 31 -8.67 3.23 -17.45
C SER A 31 -8.59 2.28 -16.26
N CYS A 32 -7.45 2.25 -15.54
CA CYS A 32 -7.29 1.39 -14.38
C CYS A 32 -8.31 1.72 -13.28
N ASN A 33 -9.00 0.69 -12.79
CA ASN A 33 -10.05 0.83 -11.79
C ASN A 33 -9.48 0.83 -10.37
N TRP A 34 -9.03 2.00 -9.90
CA TRP A 34 -8.56 2.21 -8.53
C TRP A 34 -9.75 2.30 -7.58
N VAL A 35 -9.83 1.40 -6.62
CA VAL A 35 -10.96 1.33 -5.69
C VAL A 35 -10.60 1.67 -4.26
N PHE A 36 -9.32 1.62 -3.88
CA PHE A 36 -8.90 1.90 -2.52
C PHE A 36 -7.44 2.35 -2.42
N CYS A 37 -7.20 3.34 -1.57
CA CYS A 37 -5.86 3.83 -1.22
C CYS A 37 -5.61 3.54 0.27
N THR A 38 -4.73 2.58 0.57
CA THR A 38 -4.42 2.21 1.96
C THR A 38 -3.70 3.32 2.72
N TYR A 39 -2.88 4.12 2.07
CA TYR A 39 -2.26 5.31 2.68
C TYR A 39 -3.31 6.33 3.16
N ALA A 40 -4.24 6.69 2.28
CA ALA A 40 -5.29 7.66 2.61
C ALA A 40 -6.21 7.15 3.72
N ALA A 41 -6.62 5.89 3.66
CA ALA A 41 -7.44 5.27 4.70
C ALA A 41 -6.70 5.19 6.04
N TYR A 42 -5.44 4.79 6.04
CA TYR A 42 -4.62 4.73 7.25
C TYR A 42 -4.50 6.12 7.88
N LYS A 43 -4.12 7.12 7.09
CA LYS A 43 -4.00 8.50 7.56
C LYS A 43 -5.32 9.03 8.13
N HIS A 44 -6.43 8.77 7.46
CA HIS A 44 -7.76 9.23 7.90
C HIS A 44 -8.19 8.57 9.20
N LEU A 45 -8.06 7.25 9.32
CA LEU A 45 -8.49 6.49 10.49
C LEU A 45 -7.61 6.69 11.72
N ALA A 46 -6.34 7.02 11.53
CA ALA A 46 -5.38 7.21 12.62
C ALA A 46 -5.05 8.69 12.89
N SER A 47 -5.71 9.63 12.22
CA SER A 47 -5.43 11.07 12.33
C SER A 47 -5.78 11.68 13.70
N GLU A 48 -6.54 10.99 14.52
CA GLU A 48 -6.92 11.47 15.84
C GLU A 48 -5.92 11.02 16.92
N GLY A 49 -4.77 11.68 17.01
CA GLY A 49 -4.02 11.68 18.26
C GLY A 49 -2.56 11.25 18.25
N TYR A 50 -1.94 11.01 17.11
CA TYR A 50 -0.54 10.57 17.08
C TYR A 50 0.38 11.59 16.39
N ALA A 51 0.86 12.57 17.15
CA ALA A 51 1.95 13.43 16.70
C ALA A 51 3.21 12.59 16.42
N GLY A 52 3.77 12.69 15.19
CA GLY A 52 4.98 11.99 14.78
C GLY A 52 4.76 10.62 14.15
N GLN A 53 3.53 10.17 13.97
CA GLN A 53 3.25 8.91 13.28
C GLN A 53 3.63 8.97 11.81
N LYS A 54 4.25 7.89 11.33
CA LYS A 54 4.57 7.71 9.91
C LYS A 54 3.46 6.89 9.25
N TRP A 55 3.08 7.31 8.05
CA TRP A 55 2.00 6.68 7.27
C TRP A 55 2.52 5.79 6.14
N ASP A 56 3.83 5.61 6.06
CA ASP A 56 4.46 4.79 5.02
C ASP A 56 4.13 3.30 5.22
N LEU A 57 4.22 2.55 4.11
CA LEU A 57 3.89 1.13 4.11
C LEU A 57 4.75 0.32 5.08
N LYS A 58 6.02 0.69 5.22
CA LYS A 58 6.96 -0.03 6.09
C LYS A 58 6.60 0.11 7.57
N SER A 59 6.15 1.29 7.96
CA SER A 59 5.62 1.51 9.32
C SER A 59 4.33 0.73 9.53
N ALA A 60 3.43 0.71 8.54
CA ALA A 60 2.18 -0.04 8.62
C ALA A 60 2.39 -1.56 8.71
N GLN A 61 3.40 -2.11 8.03
CA GLN A 61 3.77 -3.53 8.13
C GLN A 61 4.04 -3.93 9.58
N VAL A 62 4.78 -3.12 10.30
CA VAL A 62 5.13 -3.40 11.70
C VAL A 62 3.97 -3.08 12.64
N GLU A 63 3.42 -1.88 12.56
CA GLU A 63 2.44 -1.36 13.53
C GLU A 63 1.04 -1.97 13.37
N MET A 64 0.61 -2.20 12.12
CA MET A 64 -0.74 -2.63 11.81
C MET A 64 -0.85 -4.13 11.52
N LEU A 65 0.16 -4.71 10.87
CA LEU A 65 0.19 -6.14 10.53
C LEU A 65 0.98 -6.97 11.54
N GLY A 66 1.73 -6.35 12.45
CA GLY A 66 2.52 -7.04 13.46
C GLY A 66 3.73 -7.79 12.88
N TRP A 67 4.27 -7.35 11.74
CA TRP A 67 5.48 -7.95 11.19
C TRP A 67 6.67 -7.71 12.12
N SER A 68 7.56 -8.69 12.25
CA SER A 68 8.75 -8.60 13.11
C SER A 68 9.76 -7.57 12.61
N ASP A 69 9.78 -7.32 11.30
CA ASP A 69 10.62 -6.34 10.63
C ASP A 69 9.90 -5.72 9.42
N LYS A 70 10.52 -4.70 8.85
CA LYS A 70 10.05 -4.08 7.61
C LYS A 70 10.35 -5.00 6.43
N GLY A 71 9.45 -5.10 5.48
CA GLY A 71 9.60 -5.94 4.28
C GLY A 71 10.69 -5.49 3.29
N ASP A 72 11.57 -4.56 3.69
CA ASP A 72 12.68 -4.06 2.85
C ASP A 72 14.09 -4.39 3.39
N VAL A 73 14.20 -5.16 4.46
CA VAL A 73 15.47 -5.41 5.16
C VAL A 73 16.54 -5.95 4.20
N GLU A 74 16.25 -6.98 3.44
CA GLU A 74 17.19 -7.61 2.51
C GLU A 74 17.66 -6.64 1.40
N LEU A 75 16.74 -5.82 0.86
CA LEU A 75 17.06 -4.80 -0.12
C LEU A 75 17.95 -3.71 0.49
N VAL A 76 17.62 -3.24 1.68
CA VAL A 76 18.39 -2.20 2.39
C VAL A 76 19.80 -2.69 2.67
N GLU A 77 19.98 -3.89 3.21
CA GLU A 77 21.29 -4.50 3.45
C GLU A 77 22.12 -4.62 2.17
N TRP A 78 21.50 -5.04 1.06
CA TRP A 78 22.19 -5.12 -0.22
C TRP A 78 22.61 -3.74 -0.73
N LEU A 79 21.74 -2.72 -0.65
CA LEU A 79 22.07 -1.35 -1.05
C LEU A 79 23.21 -0.77 -0.21
N GLU A 80 23.19 -0.96 1.10
CA GLU A 80 24.26 -0.50 2.00
C GLU A 80 25.60 -1.17 1.68
N ALA A 81 25.60 -2.50 1.48
CA ALA A 81 26.81 -3.25 1.11
C ALA A 81 27.42 -2.78 -0.21
N ASN A 82 26.59 -2.28 -1.12
CA ASN A 82 27.04 -1.76 -2.43
C ASN A 82 27.19 -0.23 -2.46
N LYS A 83 27.02 0.46 -1.33
CA LYS A 83 27.10 1.93 -1.19
C LYS A 83 26.14 2.67 -2.13
N LEU A 84 24.93 2.14 -2.29
CA LEU A 84 23.88 2.67 -3.14
C LEU A 84 22.73 3.26 -2.30
N THR A 85 22.00 4.19 -2.90
CA THR A 85 20.80 4.80 -2.31
C THR A 85 19.53 4.07 -2.75
N LYS A 86 18.39 4.32 -2.05
CA LYS A 86 17.08 3.79 -2.49
C LYS A 86 16.68 4.22 -3.91
N GLY A 87 17.13 5.40 -4.37
CA GLY A 87 16.89 5.83 -5.75
C GLY A 87 17.57 4.95 -6.80
N GLU A 88 18.53 4.13 -6.38
CA GLU A 88 19.29 3.22 -7.24
C GLU A 88 18.89 1.74 -7.06
N MET A 89 17.77 1.47 -6.38
CA MET A 89 17.31 0.10 -6.10
C MET A 89 17.06 -0.74 -7.36
N TRP A 90 16.83 -0.09 -8.50
CA TRP A 90 16.71 -0.76 -9.80
C TRP A 90 17.95 -1.55 -10.21
N ARG A 91 19.11 -1.30 -9.57
CA ARG A 91 20.39 -2.02 -9.78
C ARG A 91 20.46 -3.31 -8.97
N ALA A 92 19.55 -3.52 -8.02
CA ALA A 92 19.53 -4.72 -7.21
C ALA A 92 19.25 -5.98 -8.04
N PRO A 93 19.75 -7.15 -7.60
CA PRO A 93 19.40 -8.43 -8.20
C PRO A 93 17.88 -8.61 -8.28
N LYS A 94 17.42 -9.22 -9.37
CA LYS A 94 15.98 -9.39 -9.64
C LYS A 94 15.24 -10.18 -8.57
N ASP A 95 15.90 -11.14 -7.94
CA ASP A 95 15.35 -11.93 -6.83
C ASP A 95 15.13 -11.07 -5.58
N ILE A 96 16.08 -10.24 -5.20
CA ILE A 96 15.95 -9.30 -4.07
C ILE A 96 14.86 -8.26 -4.35
N LEU A 97 14.92 -7.62 -5.52
CA LEU A 97 13.95 -6.60 -5.90
C LEU A 97 12.55 -7.19 -6.07
N GLY A 98 12.44 -8.36 -6.67
CA GLY A 98 11.16 -9.07 -6.86
C GLY A 98 10.51 -9.44 -5.52
N LYS A 99 11.31 -9.94 -4.57
CA LYS A 99 10.84 -10.23 -3.22
C LYS A 99 10.34 -8.97 -2.50
N TYR A 100 11.09 -7.88 -2.60
CA TYR A 100 10.67 -6.58 -2.05
C TYR A 100 9.33 -6.12 -2.62
N CYS A 101 9.16 -6.16 -3.94
CA CYS A 101 7.91 -5.77 -4.60
C CYS A 101 6.73 -6.69 -4.21
N ALA A 102 6.98 -8.01 -4.11
CA ALA A 102 5.96 -8.96 -3.69
C ALA A 102 5.49 -8.73 -2.25
N LEU A 103 6.42 -8.45 -1.33
CA LEU A 103 6.10 -8.14 0.06
C LEU A 103 5.32 -6.82 0.19
N ASP A 104 5.62 -5.83 -0.64
CA ASP A 104 4.86 -4.57 -0.67
C ASP A 104 3.41 -4.79 -1.16
N ALA A 105 3.24 -5.58 -2.20
CA ALA A 105 1.92 -5.93 -2.72
C ALA A 105 1.12 -6.76 -1.70
N GLU A 106 1.74 -7.76 -1.09
CA GLU A 106 1.12 -8.61 -0.08
C GLU A 106 0.70 -7.80 1.15
N SER A 107 1.58 -6.96 1.69
CA SER A 107 1.24 -6.14 2.86
C SER A 107 0.14 -5.13 2.57
N THR A 108 0.12 -4.53 1.39
CA THR A 108 -0.97 -3.65 0.95
C THR A 108 -2.30 -4.40 0.90
N TRP A 109 -2.31 -5.61 0.37
CA TRP A 109 -3.47 -6.50 0.35
C TRP A 109 -3.94 -6.88 1.76
N GLN A 110 -3.03 -7.24 2.65
CA GLN A 110 -3.34 -7.58 4.04
C GLN A 110 -3.91 -6.38 4.81
N LEU A 111 -3.30 -5.19 4.65
CA LEU A 111 -3.82 -3.94 5.23
C LEU A 111 -5.25 -3.66 4.76
N TYR A 112 -5.49 -3.76 3.46
CA TYR A 112 -6.82 -3.55 2.90
C TYR A 112 -7.85 -4.50 3.51
N ASN A 113 -7.61 -5.81 3.43
CA ASN A 113 -8.62 -6.82 3.80
C ASN A 113 -8.82 -6.96 5.31
N HIS A 114 -7.75 -6.93 6.09
CA HIS A 114 -7.81 -7.32 7.50
C HIS A 114 -7.91 -6.14 8.45
N VAL A 115 -7.50 -4.95 8.04
CA VAL A 115 -7.42 -3.78 8.91
C VAL A 115 -8.31 -2.65 8.43
N LEU A 116 -8.03 -2.13 7.24
CA LEU A 116 -8.59 -0.84 6.82
C LEU A 116 -10.02 -0.95 6.30
N LEU A 117 -10.33 -1.92 5.47
CA LEU A 117 -11.69 -2.08 4.96
C LEU A 117 -12.72 -2.37 6.07
N PRO A 118 -12.45 -3.26 7.03
CA PRO A 118 -13.32 -3.44 8.20
C PRO A 118 -13.49 -2.16 9.03
N ALA A 119 -12.41 -1.39 9.22
CA ALA A 119 -12.45 -0.13 9.97
C ALA A 119 -13.28 0.94 9.24
N VAL A 120 -13.10 1.11 7.93
CA VAL A 120 -13.89 2.05 7.11
C VAL A 120 -15.37 1.68 7.12
N LYS A 121 -15.70 0.41 7.03
CA LYS A 121 -17.10 -0.06 7.11
C LYS A 121 -17.74 0.27 8.47
N ARG A 122 -17.01 0.09 9.56
CA ARG A 122 -17.49 0.46 10.91
C ARG A 122 -17.68 1.97 11.05
N PHE A 123 -16.76 2.76 10.53
CA PHE A 123 -16.83 4.22 10.55
C PHE A 123 -18.05 4.72 9.76
N ARG A 124 -18.28 4.22 8.56
CA ARG A 124 -19.47 4.55 7.76
C ARG A 124 -20.77 4.19 8.47
N ALA A 125 -20.84 3.02 9.10
CA ALA A 125 -21.99 2.63 9.88
C ALA A 125 -22.25 3.58 11.05
N TYR A 126 -21.20 4.10 11.67
CA TYR A 126 -21.30 5.10 12.73
C TYR A 126 -21.77 6.46 12.19
N GLU A 127 -21.26 6.94 11.07
CA GLU A 127 -21.73 8.17 10.42
C GLU A 127 -23.21 8.07 10.01
N ASP A 128 -23.61 6.97 9.39
CA ASP A 128 -25.01 6.71 9.01
C ASP A 128 -25.92 6.72 10.23
N TYR A 129 -25.50 6.14 11.33
CA TYR A 129 -26.23 6.17 12.59
C TYR A 129 -26.38 7.59 13.12
N HIS A 130 -25.28 8.36 13.19
CA HIS A 130 -25.28 9.74 13.66
C HIS A 130 -26.15 10.65 12.78
N THR A 131 -26.09 10.50 11.47
CA THR A 131 -26.88 11.29 10.53
C THR A 131 -28.38 11.01 10.65
N ARG A 132 -28.74 9.78 11.01
CA ARG A 132 -30.16 9.39 11.17
C ARG A 132 -30.79 9.83 12.50
N PHE A 133 -30.00 10.01 13.55
CA PHE A 133 -30.49 10.24 14.90
C PHE A 133 -30.09 11.59 15.52
N LEU A 134 -29.37 12.40 14.80
CA LEU A 134 -29.04 13.78 15.15
C LEU A 134 -29.62 14.77 14.14
#